data_6f4878f2cd66342d1457ef918ab84f64
#
_entry.id   6f4878f2cd66342d1457ef918ab84f64
#
_cell.length_a   1.000
_cell.length_b   1.000
_cell.length_c   1.000
_cell.angle_alpha   90.00
_cell.angle_beta   90.00
_cell.angle_gamma   90.00
#
_symmetry.space_group_name_H-M   'P 1'
#
loop_
_entity.id
_entity.type
_entity.pdbx_description
1 polymer ?
#
loop_
_entity_poly.entity_id
_entity_poly.type
_entity_poly.pdbx_seq_one_letter_code
_entity_poly.pdbx_strand_id
1 'polypeptide(L)'
;LGDVYKRQLDNNANPYILVDGVEMSLSDVNPNDIESISVLKDAAACAIYGARAAYGVILVTTKKGEEGKMRVNYQGNVGWSTPTVLPDMVDSYEFAQYWNAGCINAGSPRLYSEEKMGLLQQYIKDPSSVDPWFELPKNSNMNPAFENSELGVGNTNYFDLHYKDWAFKQNHNLSLSGGGKKAQYYISGGYYSEDGILRYADMDFSRYNFAANISSQITDWMKVKVNTKFMHSDEDTPFGDGGLSEGFYHSLARFRPTVAPIDPNGHFTELTMIPYLQSGTYTNTQRDRFSLTAGLDIQPVKNWFIFFDYTYKLMDLEYEALNVSPLIYGADGVSTSKGVRDELGVSPDGKFTRYYAHTRYQSINLYSNYLFTLGDKHNFTVMAGYQEENNDYSYMKNSITGLYSTSNPNVGMGTGDKTVVDTRNGWATRGFFGRVNYDYDGRYLLELNGRYDGSSRFAKGNRWGFFPSASLGWNITREQFMMPIADVVSNLKLRASYGLLGNQAGAALYTFAATMDLNDKLGNYIFSDGRHIFTKAPAVV
;
A
#
# COMPACT_ATOMS: atom_id res chain seq x y z
N LEU A 1 15.69 -8.38 21.23
CA LEU A 1 14.85 -7.72 22.27
C LEU A 1 14.68 -6.20 21.99
N GLY A 2 15.76 -5.48 21.59
CA GLY A 2 15.69 -4.04 21.30
C GLY A 2 14.79 -3.68 20.09
N ASP A 3 14.71 -4.53 19.07
CA ASP A 3 13.90 -4.30 17.88
C ASP A 3 12.40 -4.53 18.12
N VAL A 4 12.06 -5.44 19.02
CA VAL A 4 10.67 -5.70 19.41
C VAL A 4 10.11 -4.52 20.21
N TYR A 5 10.91 -3.92 21.09
CA TYR A 5 10.50 -2.76 21.91
C TYR A 5 10.29 -1.50 21.05
N LYS A 6 11.09 -1.28 20.00
CA LYS A 6 10.96 -0.13 19.10
C LYS A 6 9.66 -0.18 18.27
N ARG A 7 9.21 -1.38 17.89
CA ARG A 7 7.99 -1.57 17.09
C ARG A 7 6.69 -1.38 17.90
N GLN A 8 6.75 -1.47 19.22
CA GLN A 8 5.58 -1.34 20.08
C GLN A 8 5.17 0.12 20.37
N LEU A 9 6.05 1.09 20.08
CA LEU A 9 5.82 2.51 20.39
C LEU A 9 5.31 3.33 19.20
N ASP A 10 5.27 2.76 17.99
CA ASP A 10 4.84 3.48 16.78
C ASP A 10 4.14 2.51 15.82
N ASN A 11 2.84 2.73 15.59
CA ASN A 11 2.04 1.95 14.64
C ASN A 11 2.52 2.06 13.19
N ASN A 12 3.43 3.00 12.87
CA ASN A 12 4.01 3.24 11.54
C ASN A 12 5.49 2.84 11.44
N ALA A 13 5.93 1.83 12.19
CA ALA A 13 7.30 1.35 12.24
C ALA A 13 7.73 0.61 10.95
N ASN A 14 7.75 1.29 9.81
CA ASN A 14 8.18 0.73 8.54
C ASN A 14 9.69 0.93 8.32
N PRO A 15 10.41 -0.06 7.77
CA PRO A 15 11.80 0.12 7.38
C PRO A 15 11.93 1.17 6.27
N TYR A 16 13.06 1.86 6.23
CA TYR A 16 13.39 2.80 5.17
C TYR A 16 13.83 2.05 3.92
N ILE A 17 13.06 2.11 2.85
CA ILE A 17 13.32 1.35 1.62
C ILE A 17 13.97 2.26 0.59
N LEU A 18 15.14 1.86 0.10
CA LEU A 18 15.90 2.56 -0.92
C LEU A 18 16.10 1.68 -2.14
N VAL A 19 15.64 2.14 -3.30
CA VAL A 19 15.86 1.50 -4.60
C VAL A 19 16.91 2.32 -5.35
N ASP A 20 18.08 1.73 -5.59
CA ASP A 20 19.24 2.43 -6.16
C ASP A 20 19.61 3.73 -5.44
N GLY A 21 19.45 3.75 -4.11
CA GLY A 21 19.74 4.91 -3.26
C GLY A 21 18.60 5.93 -3.12
N VAL A 22 17.46 5.72 -3.75
CA VAL A 22 16.28 6.61 -3.73
C VAL A 22 15.14 5.96 -2.95
N GLU A 23 14.49 6.69 -2.05
CA GLU A 23 13.31 6.20 -1.34
C GLU A 23 12.18 5.88 -2.33
N MET A 24 11.68 4.65 -2.26
CA MET A 24 10.63 4.15 -3.14
C MET A 24 9.87 2.99 -2.48
N SER A 25 8.59 2.83 -2.79
CA SER A 25 7.85 1.63 -2.38
C SER A 25 8.32 0.41 -3.18
N LEU A 26 8.35 -0.77 -2.55
CA LEU A 26 8.61 -2.03 -3.28
C LEU A 26 7.51 -2.33 -4.30
N SER A 27 6.28 -1.88 -4.06
CA SER A 27 5.16 -2.04 -5.00
C SER A 27 5.36 -1.28 -6.32
N ASP A 28 6.20 -0.22 -6.32
CA ASP A 28 6.46 0.60 -7.50
C ASP A 28 7.55 -0.01 -8.40
N VAL A 29 8.23 -1.07 -7.93
CA VAL A 29 9.33 -1.72 -8.64
C VAL A 29 8.88 -3.06 -9.22
N ASN A 30 9.22 -3.32 -10.48
CA ASN A 30 9.02 -4.64 -11.05
C ASN A 30 10.01 -5.63 -10.40
N PRO A 31 9.54 -6.71 -9.76
CA PRO A 31 10.43 -7.71 -9.15
C PRO A 31 11.45 -8.31 -10.11
N ASN A 32 11.14 -8.40 -11.41
CA ASN A 32 12.04 -8.92 -12.43
C ASN A 32 13.25 -8.01 -12.68
N ASP A 33 13.18 -6.73 -12.30
CA ASP A 33 14.27 -5.77 -12.44
C ASP A 33 15.20 -5.76 -11.22
N ILE A 34 14.87 -6.46 -10.15
CA ILE A 34 15.69 -6.52 -8.94
C ILE A 34 16.87 -7.48 -9.14
N GLU A 35 18.06 -6.99 -8.82
CA GLU A 35 19.29 -7.78 -8.79
C GLU A 35 19.56 -8.33 -7.40
N SER A 36 19.44 -7.47 -6.36
CA SER A 36 19.69 -7.88 -4.97
C SER A 36 18.90 -7.04 -3.98
N ILE A 37 18.66 -7.65 -2.81
CA ILE A 37 18.04 -6.98 -1.66
C ILE A 37 18.96 -7.19 -0.46
N SER A 38 19.35 -6.11 0.20
CA SER A 38 20.15 -6.12 1.43
C SER A 38 19.39 -5.46 2.57
N VAL A 39 19.36 -6.11 3.74
CA VAL A 39 18.64 -5.61 4.92
C VAL A 39 19.64 -5.20 5.98
N LEU A 40 19.69 -3.91 6.31
CA LEU A 40 20.53 -3.34 7.34
C LEU A 40 19.70 -3.26 8.64
N LYS A 41 20.16 -3.96 9.68
CA LYS A 41 19.44 -4.10 10.95
C LYS A 41 20.17 -3.42 12.11
N ASP A 42 21.47 -3.21 12.01
CA ASP A 42 22.27 -2.62 13.08
C ASP A 42 22.39 -1.10 12.96
N ALA A 43 22.53 -0.43 14.11
CA ALA A 43 22.55 1.03 14.18
C ALA A 43 23.73 1.66 13.43
N ALA A 44 24.89 0.99 13.38
CA ALA A 44 26.05 1.52 12.69
C ALA A 44 25.87 1.48 11.17
N ALA A 45 25.33 0.37 10.63
CA ALA A 45 25.03 0.27 9.21
C ALA A 45 23.94 1.26 8.77
N CYS A 46 22.96 1.54 9.64
CA CYS A 46 21.86 2.47 9.37
C CYS A 46 22.25 3.95 9.53
N ALA A 47 23.33 4.25 10.23
CA ALA A 47 23.69 5.62 10.63
C ALA A 47 23.86 6.60 9.46
N ILE A 48 24.36 6.14 8.30
CA ILE A 48 24.53 6.99 7.12
C ILE A 48 23.20 7.42 6.46
N TYR A 49 22.08 6.74 6.80
CA TYR A 49 20.77 7.03 6.24
C TYR A 49 19.93 7.99 7.10
N GLY A 50 20.52 8.47 8.23
CA GLY A 50 20.01 9.57 9.02
C GLY A 50 18.75 9.28 9.82
N ALA A 51 17.96 10.36 10.02
CA ALA A 51 16.79 10.38 10.89
C ALA A 51 15.58 9.56 10.37
N ARG A 52 15.73 8.80 9.28
CA ARG A 52 14.67 7.94 8.73
C ARG A 52 14.95 6.45 8.87
N ALA A 53 16.15 6.09 9.32
CA ALA A 53 16.63 4.71 9.41
C ALA A 53 16.40 4.04 10.77
N ALA A 54 15.57 4.62 11.64
CA ALA A 54 15.34 4.14 13.00
C ALA A 54 14.81 2.70 13.08
N TYR A 55 14.08 2.25 12.07
CA TYR A 55 13.48 0.91 11.98
C TYR A 55 14.21 -0.05 11.03
N GLY A 56 15.45 0.30 10.65
CA GLY A 56 16.27 -0.43 9.69
C GLY A 56 16.13 0.11 8.27
N VAL A 57 17.00 -0.40 7.38
CA VAL A 57 17.04 0.02 5.98
C VAL A 57 17.02 -1.21 5.08
N ILE A 58 16.19 -1.18 4.05
CA ILE A 58 16.16 -2.17 2.98
C ILE A 58 16.76 -1.50 1.74
N LEU A 59 17.90 -2.04 1.28
CA LEU A 59 18.55 -1.60 0.06
C LEU A 59 18.19 -2.54 -1.07
N VAL A 60 17.55 -2.02 -2.10
CA VAL A 60 17.22 -2.74 -3.32
C VAL A 60 18.12 -2.21 -4.44
N THR A 61 18.86 -3.11 -5.05
CA THR A 61 19.68 -2.80 -6.23
C THR A 61 18.97 -3.35 -7.46
N THR A 62 18.78 -2.52 -8.48
CA THR A 62 18.20 -2.97 -9.74
C THR A 62 19.29 -3.40 -10.72
N LYS A 63 18.92 -4.26 -11.68
CA LYS A 63 19.78 -4.79 -12.72
C LYS A 63 20.40 -3.66 -13.54
N LYS A 64 21.66 -3.81 -13.88
CA LYS A 64 22.46 -2.87 -14.69
C LYS A 64 22.92 -3.53 -15.96
N GLY A 65 23.32 -2.72 -16.92
CA GLY A 65 24.00 -3.20 -18.11
C GLY A 65 25.39 -3.77 -17.77
N GLU A 66 25.80 -4.79 -18.48
CA GLU A 66 27.11 -5.41 -18.39
C GLU A 66 27.84 -5.30 -19.73
N GLU A 67 29.19 -5.39 -19.68
CA GLU A 67 29.97 -5.48 -20.90
C GLU A 67 29.70 -6.82 -21.59
N GLY A 68 29.32 -6.78 -22.86
CA GLY A 68 29.02 -7.96 -23.66
C GLY A 68 28.04 -7.69 -24.78
N LYS A 69 27.73 -8.76 -25.52
CA LYS A 69 26.72 -8.74 -26.57
C LYS A 69 25.33 -8.44 -25.96
N MET A 70 24.50 -7.80 -26.74
CA MET A 70 23.10 -7.59 -26.39
C MET A 70 22.41 -8.92 -26.05
N ARG A 71 21.78 -8.96 -24.88
CA ARG A 71 20.91 -10.06 -24.42
C ARG A 71 19.48 -9.56 -24.37
N VAL A 72 18.59 -10.36 -24.96
CA VAL A 72 17.14 -10.15 -24.86
C VAL A 72 16.60 -11.24 -23.96
N ASN A 73 15.86 -10.87 -22.93
CA ASN A 73 15.21 -11.81 -22.03
C ASN A 73 13.72 -11.50 -21.98
N TYR A 74 12.89 -12.50 -22.24
CA TYR A 74 11.46 -12.46 -22.05
C TYR A 74 11.05 -13.48 -21.00
N GLN A 75 10.21 -13.04 -20.06
CA GLN A 75 9.60 -13.89 -19.05
C GLN A 75 8.10 -13.64 -19.05
N GLY A 76 7.32 -14.68 -19.35
CA GLY A 76 5.87 -14.67 -19.30
C GLY A 76 5.35 -15.64 -18.25
N ASN A 77 4.33 -15.24 -17.52
CA ASN A 77 3.61 -16.07 -16.58
C ASN A 77 2.12 -15.81 -16.71
N VAL A 78 1.35 -16.89 -16.84
CA VAL A 78 -0.11 -16.85 -16.80
C VAL A 78 -0.58 -17.79 -15.71
N GLY A 79 -1.65 -17.43 -15.02
CA GLY A 79 -2.16 -18.20 -13.90
C GLY A 79 -3.62 -17.89 -13.62
N TRP A 80 -4.16 -18.64 -12.71
CA TRP A 80 -5.50 -18.46 -12.20
C TRP A 80 -5.45 -18.43 -10.68
N SER A 81 -6.11 -17.44 -10.09
CA SER A 81 -6.28 -17.31 -8.65
C SER A 81 -7.61 -17.92 -8.24
N THR A 82 -7.65 -18.58 -7.10
CA THR A 82 -8.86 -19.06 -6.45
C THR A 82 -8.87 -18.61 -5.00
N PRO A 83 -10.01 -18.38 -4.37
CA PRO A 83 -10.06 -18.13 -2.93
C PRO A 83 -9.37 -19.27 -2.17
N THR A 84 -8.42 -18.94 -1.31
CA THR A 84 -7.64 -19.96 -0.58
C THR A 84 -8.47 -20.65 0.48
N VAL A 85 -9.35 -19.89 1.14
CA VAL A 85 -10.28 -20.38 2.17
C VAL A 85 -11.55 -19.54 2.06
N LEU A 86 -12.66 -20.18 1.82
CA LEU A 86 -14.00 -19.63 2.04
C LEU A 86 -14.58 -20.27 3.29
N PRO A 87 -15.43 -19.57 4.06
CA PRO A 87 -16.15 -20.16 5.19
C PRO A 87 -16.98 -21.36 4.75
N ASP A 88 -16.91 -22.44 5.49
CA ASP A 88 -17.78 -23.59 5.31
C ASP A 88 -19.14 -23.27 5.96
N MET A 89 -20.14 -23.04 5.12
CA MET A 89 -21.46 -22.61 5.55
C MET A 89 -22.38 -23.82 5.69
N VAL A 90 -23.13 -23.87 6.80
CA VAL A 90 -24.18 -24.89 7.01
C VAL A 90 -25.29 -24.75 5.97
N ASP A 91 -25.90 -25.87 5.60
CA ASP A 91 -27.07 -25.84 4.73
C ASP A 91 -28.32 -25.24 5.44
N SER A 92 -29.36 -24.99 4.68
CA SER A 92 -30.58 -24.36 5.19
C SER A 92 -31.32 -25.18 6.23
N TYR A 93 -31.29 -26.52 6.14
CA TYR A 93 -31.93 -27.39 7.12
C TYR A 93 -31.17 -27.40 8.45
N GLU A 94 -29.86 -27.54 8.40
CA GLU A 94 -29.00 -27.49 9.58
C GLU A 94 -29.08 -26.13 10.27
N PHE A 95 -29.03 -25.04 9.48
CA PHE A 95 -29.26 -23.68 9.98
C PHE A 95 -30.60 -23.56 10.73
N ALA A 96 -31.69 -24.06 10.14
CA ALA A 96 -33.02 -24.00 10.74
C ALA A 96 -33.11 -24.85 12.03
N GLN A 97 -32.41 -26.00 12.10
CA GLN A 97 -32.31 -26.80 13.33
C GLN A 97 -31.65 -26.01 14.46
N TYR A 98 -30.48 -25.38 14.18
CA TYR A 98 -29.77 -24.60 15.20
C TYR A 98 -30.61 -23.41 15.66
N TRP A 99 -31.28 -22.72 14.73
CA TRP A 99 -32.13 -21.59 15.07
C TRP A 99 -33.30 -22.01 15.95
N ASN A 100 -34.02 -23.11 15.60
CA ASN A 100 -35.08 -23.67 16.41
C ASN A 100 -34.62 -24.08 17.80
N ALA A 101 -33.44 -24.69 17.91
CA ALA A 101 -32.84 -25.04 19.20
C ALA A 101 -32.58 -23.79 20.06
N GLY A 102 -32.06 -22.72 19.44
CA GLY A 102 -31.89 -21.43 20.10
C GLY A 102 -33.19 -20.81 20.61
N CYS A 103 -34.25 -20.84 19.81
CA CYS A 103 -35.58 -20.38 20.20
C CYS A 103 -36.13 -21.18 21.41
N ILE A 104 -36.04 -22.49 21.37
CA ILE A 104 -36.50 -23.37 22.46
C ILE A 104 -35.72 -23.08 23.75
N ASN A 105 -34.40 -22.95 23.67
CA ASN A 105 -33.55 -22.63 24.83
C ASN A 105 -33.87 -21.25 25.42
N ALA A 106 -34.31 -20.29 24.58
CA ALA A 106 -34.75 -18.99 25.02
C ALA A 106 -36.20 -18.94 25.52
N GLY A 107 -36.92 -20.07 25.57
CA GLY A 107 -38.32 -20.14 25.92
C GLY A 107 -39.27 -19.55 24.88
N SER A 108 -38.82 -19.40 23.64
CA SER A 108 -39.59 -18.87 22.52
C SER A 108 -40.12 -19.99 21.62
N PRO A 109 -41.21 -19.77 20.87
CA PRO A 109 -41.68 -20.75 19.86
C PRO A 109 -40.59 -21.01 18.81
N ARG A 110 -40.64 -22.18 18.19
CA ARG A 110 -39.82 -22.51 17.03
C ARG A 110 -40.10 -21.55 15.90
N LEU A 111 -39.03 -21.08 15.24
CA LEU A 111 -39.15 -20.18 14.08
C LEU A 111 -39.54 -20.94 12.82
N TYR A 112 -38.94 -22.10 12.60
CA TYR A 112 -39.22 -22.99 11.47
C TYR A 112 -40.17 -24.12 11.92
N SER A 113 -41.38 -24.16 11.33
CA SER A 113 -42.36 -25.23 11.60
C SER A 113 -41.86 -26.59 11.10
N GLU A 114 -42.46 -27.67 11.58
CA GLU A 114 -42.12 -29.03 11.10
C GLU A 114 -42.40 -29.18 9.60
N GLU A 115 -43.44 -28.54 9.07
CA GLU A 115 -43.75 -28.51 7.65
C GLU A 115 -42.62 -27.84 6.87
N LYS A 116 -42.15 -26.66 7.30
CA LYS A 116 -41.01 -25.96 6.68
C LYS A 116 -39.73 -26.77 6.76
N MET A 117 -39.47 -27.43 7.87
CA MET A 117 -38.31 -28.31 8.01
C MET A 117 -38.35 -29.43 6.96
N GLY A 118 -39.55 -30.00 6.69
CA GLY A 118 -39.75 -30.99 5.63
C GLY A 118 -39.49 -30.41 4.22
N LEU A 119 -39.95 -29.21 3.94
CA LEU A 119 -39.76 -28.53 2.66
C LEU A 119 -38.28 -28.16 2.42
N LEU A 120 -37.56 -27.72 3.45
CA LEU A 120 -36.11 -27.47 3.36
C LEU A 120 -35.34 -28.75 2.98
N GLN A 121 -35.65 -29.90 3.59
CA GLN A 121 -35.03 -31.16 3.21
C GLN A 121 -35.37 -31.59 1.79
N GLN A 122 -36.61 -31.35 1.36
CA GLN A 122 -37.06 -31.64 0.00
C GLN A 122 -36.35 -30.76 -1.00
N TYR A 123 -36.25 -29.43 -0.76
CA TYR A 123 -35.54 -28.50 -1.60
C TYR A 123 -34.05 -28.83 -1.73
N ILE A 124 -33.38 -29.20 -0.64
CA ILE A 124 -31.95 -29.61 -0.66
C ILE A 124 -31.76 -30.83 -1.57
N LYS A 125 -32.70 -31.80 -1.55
CA LYS A 125 -32.62 -33.00 -2.40
C LYS A 125 -32.90 -32.69 -3.87
N ASP A 126 -33.91 -31.86 -4.13
CA ASP A 126 -34.35 -31.49 -5.47
C ASP A 126 -34.93 -30.07 -5.43
N PRO A 127 -34.15 -29.05 -5.79
CA PRO A 127 -34.60 -27.67 -5.80
C PRO A 127 -35.78 -27.37 -6.74
N SER A 128 -36.04 -28.24 -7.71
CA SER A 128 -37.16 -28.10 -8.63
C SER A 128 -38.49 -28.57 -8.06
N SER A 129 -38.48 -29.31 -6.97
CA SER A 129 -39.66 -29.96 -6.38
C SER A 129 -40.47 -29.05 -5.45
N VAL A 130 -39.91 -27.92 -5.05
CA VAL A 130 -40.54 -26.97 -4.11
C VAL A 130 -40.35 -25.57 -4.61
N ASP A 131 -41.40 -24.74 -4.58
CA ASP A 131 -41.29 -23.31 -4.78
C ASP A 131 -40.57 -22.68 -3.55
N PRO A 132 -39.38 -22.11 -3.70
CA PRO A 132 -38.66 -21.55 -2.57
C PRO A 132 -39.37 -20.35 -1.93
N TRP A 133 -40.38 -19.80 -2.59
CA TRP A 133 -41.14 -18.59 -2.19
C TRP A 133 -42.59 -18.85 -1.83
N PHE A 134 -43.00 -20.07 -1.57
CA PHE A 134 -44.40 -20.49 -1.45
C PHE A 134 -45.24 -19.72 -0.42
N GLU A 135 -44.61 -19.12 0.59
CA GLU A 135 -45.29 -18.32 1.63
C GLU A 135 -45.12 -16.81 1.51
N LEU A 136 -44.70 -16.30 0.36
CA LEU A 136 -44.57 -14.86 0.18
C LEU A 136 -45.94 -14.17 0.31
N PRO A 137 -46.12 -13.23 1.26
CA PRO A 137 -47.34 -12.41 1.30
C PRO A 137 -47.46 -11.59 0.01
N LYS A 138 -48.62 -11.59 -0.60
CA LYS A 138 -48.88 -10.94 -1.91
C LYS A 138 -48.53 -9.45 -1.99
N ASN A 139 -48.32 -8.76 -0.88
CA ASN A 139 -48.01 -7.33 -0.80
C ASN A 139 -46.82 -7.01 0.11
N SER A 140 -45.93 -7.94 0.38
CA SER A 140 -44.75 -7.62 1.15
C SER A 140 -43.69 -7.06 0.23
N ASN A 141 -43.19 -5.84 0.53
CA ASN A 141 -41.86 -5.48 0.15
C ASN A 141 -40.96 -6.58 0.75
N MET A 142 -40.19 -7.26 -0.10
CA MET A 142 -39.17 -8.17 0.39
C MET A 142 -38.13 -7.32 1.12
N ASN A 143 -38.37 -7.06 2.39
CA ASN A 143 -37.34 -6.64 3.30
C ASN A 143 -36.96 -7.88 4.14
N PRO A 144 -36.04 -8.69 3.64
CA PRO A 144 -35.66 -9.96 4.26
C PRO A 144 -34.72 -9.75 5.44
N ALA A 145 -34.36 -8.54 5.75
CA ALA A 145 -33.50 -8.24 6.87
C ALA A 145 -34.21 -8.59 8.18
N PHE A 146 -33.96 -9.77 8.66
CA PHE A 146 -34.16 -10.23 10.04
C PHE A 146 -35.59 -10.44 10.56
N GLU A 147 -36.60 -9.70 10.07
CA GLU A 147 -37.95 -9.78 10.63
C GLU A 147 -38.81 -10.91 10.00
N ASN A 148 -38.52 -11.32 8.77
CA ASN A 148 -39.24 -12.36 8.04
C ASN A 148 -38.36 -13.57 7.71
N SER A 149 -37.65 -14.08 8.69
CA SER A 149 -36.80 -15.28 8.57
C SER A 149 -37.60 -16.55 8.22
N GLU A 150 -38.91 -16.46 8.26
CA GLU A 150 -39.85 -17.53 7.90
C GLU A 150 -40.13 -17.58 6.40
N LEU A 151 -39.68 -16.59 5.63
CA LEU A 151 -39.92 -16.53 4.20
C LEU A 151 -38.85 -17.34 3.45
N GLY A 152 -39.30 -18.29 2.66
CA GLY A 152 -38.49 -19.09 1.77
C GLY A 152 -37.98 -20.42 2.36
N VAL A 153 -37.76 -21.34 1.47
CA VAL A 153 -37.19 -22.67 1.70
C VAL A 153 -36.00 -22.95 0.78
N GLY A 154 -35.25 -21.91 0.43
CA GLY A 154 -34.03 -22.02 -0.37
C GLY A 154 -32.89 -22.74 0.35
N ASN A 155 -31.78 -22.92 -0.37
CA ASN A 155 -30.52 -23.42 0.18
C ASN A 155 -29.36 -22.71 -0.51
N THR A 156 -29.03 -21.50 -0.04
CA THR A 156 -28.07 -20.60 -0.68
C THR A 156 -26.78 -20.53 0.12
N ASN A 157 -25.66 -20.94 -0.50
CA ASN A 157 -24.33 -20.60 -0.03
C ASN A 157 -23.93 -19.26 -0.66
N TYR A 158 -23.90 -18.20 0.15
CA TYR A 158 -23.63 -16.85 -0.35
C TYR A 158 -22.17 -16.66 -0.76
N PHE A 159 -21.22 -17.40 -0.22
CA PHE A 159 -19.84 -17.33 -0.66
C PHE A 159 -19.67 -17.93 -2.06
N ASP A 160 -20.21 -19.13 -2.30
CA ASP A 160 -20.16 -19.77 -3.62
C ASP A 160 -20.91 -18.95 -4.68
N LEU A 161 -21.99 -18.27 -4.28
CA LEU A 161 -22.75 -17.39 -5.17
C LEU A 161 -21.90 -16.22 -5.64
N HIS A 162 -21.09 -15.61 -4.76
CA HIS A 162 -20.39 -14.34 -5.03
C HIS A 162 -18.96 -14.52 -5.53
N TYR A 163 -18.32 -15.66 -5.28
CA TYR A 163 -16.94 -15.88 -5.67
C TYR A 163 -16.83 -16.68 -6.97
N LYS A 164 -15.90 -16.28 -7.83
CA LYS A 164 -15.49 -17.07 -9.00
C LYS A 164 -14.63 -18.23 -8.51
N ASP A 165 -14.74 -19.37 -9.17
CA ASP A 165 -13.82 -20.50 -8.93
C ASP A 165 -12.40 -20.15 -9.36
N TRP A 166 -12.27 -19.34 -10.42
CA TRP A 166 -11.01 -18.94 -11.02
C TRP A 166 -11.06 -17.49 -11.51
N ALA A 167 -10.04 -16.72 -11.17
CA ALA A 167 -9.77 -15.38 -11.72
C ALA A 167 -8.45 -15.40 -12.48
N PHE A 168 -8.44 -14.89 -13.70
CA PHE A 168 -7.26 -14.90 -14.56
C PHE A 168 -6.24 -13.85 -14.14
N LYS A 169 -4.95 -14.19 -14.27
CA LYS A 169 -3.85 -13.25 -14.09
C LYS A 169 -2.71 -13.54 -15.05
N GLN A 170 -2.01 -12.49 -15.44
CA GLN A 170 -0.85 -12.59 -16.32
C GLN A 170 0.24 -11.59 -15.93
N ASN A 171 1.47 -11.97 -16.22
CA ASN A 171 2.64 -11.12 -16.01
C ASN A 171 3.62 -11.35 -17.17
N HIS A 172 3.99 -10.30 -17.86
CA HIS A 172 4.93 -10.33 -18.97
C HIS A 172 6.04 -9.33 -18.73
N ASN A 173 7.27 -9.75 -18.90
CA ASN A 173 8.44 -8.90 -18.76
C ASN A 173 9.40 -9.12 -19.91
N LEU A 174 9.80 -8.04 -20.55
CA LEU A 174 10.84 -8.03 -21.59
C LEU A 174 11.99 -7.16 -21.14
N SER A 175 13.22 -7.66 -21.20
CA SER A 175 14.39 -6.86 -20.88
C SER A 175 15.50 -7.02 -21.91
N LEU A 176 16.23 -5.93 -22.11
CA LEU A 176 17.38 -5.79 -22.99
C LEU A 176 18.57 -5.34 -22.15
N SER A 177 19.67 -6.06 -22.20
CA SER A 177 20.90 -5.67 -21.52
C SER A 177 22.12 -5.87 -22.41
N GLY A 178 23.13 -5.05 -22.23
CA GLY A 178 24.38 -5.17 -22.99
C GLY A 178 25.22 -3.91 -22.89
N GLY A 179 26.26 -3.87 -23.70
CA GLY A 179 27.13 -2.71 -23.79
C GLY A 179 28.58 -3.07 -24.05
N GLY A 180 29.40 -2.05 -24.18
CA GLY A 180 30.84 -2.15 -24.28
C GLY A 180 31.53 -1.45 -23.11
N LYS A 181 32.87 -1.31 -23.22
CA LYS A 181 33.68 -0.63 -22.20
C LYS A 181 33.24 0.81 -21.94
N LYS A 182 32.71 1.49 -22.96
CA LYS A 182 32.34 2.91 -22.86
C LYS A 182 30.89 3.15 -22.45
N ALA A 183 29.98 2.25 -22.79
CA ALA A 183 28.55 2.43 -22.47
C ALA A 183 27.90 1.08 -22.20
N GLN A 184 27.06 1.03 -21.19
CA GLN A 184 26.31 -0.12 -20.75
C GLN A 184 24.86 0.28 -20.51
N TYR A 185 23.92 -0.62 -20.81
CA TYR A 185 22.50 -0.36 -20.67
C TYR A 185 21.74 -1.60 -20.20
N TYR A 186 20.72 -1.36 -19.41
CA TYR A 186 19.65 -2.28 -19.10
C TYR A 186 18.34 -1.54 -19.31
N ILE A 187 17.43 -2.09 -20.08
CA ILE A 187 16.11 -1.52 -20.37
C ILE A 187 15.09 -2.63 -20.21
N SER A 188 14.01 -2.39 -19.52
CA SER A 188 12.93 -3.34 -19.32
C SER A 188 11.55 -2.72 -19.49
N GLY A 189 10.58 -3.54 -19.91
CA GLY A 189 9.17 -3.24 -19.92
C GLY A 189 8.39 -4.41 -19.32
N GLY A 190 7.43 -4.12 -18.46
CA GLY A 190 6.60 -5.12 -17.80
C GLY A 190 5.12 -4.78 -17.91
N TYR A 191 4.29 -5.80 -18.02
CA TYR A 191 2.85 -5.74 -17.93
C TYR A 191 2.33 -6.79 -16.96
N TYR A 192 1.48 -6.39 -16.05
CA TYR A 192 0.76 -7.27 -15.12
C TYR A 192 -0.72 -6.94 -15.19
N SER A 193 -1.57 -7.97 -15.22
CA SER A 193 -3.00 -7.81 -14.98
C SER A 193 -3.56 -8.97 -14.18
N GLU A 194 -4.60 -8.67 -13.38
CA GLU A 194 -5.29 -9.61 -12.54
C GLU A 194 -6.78 -9.25 -12.49
N ASP A 195 -7.63 -10.23 -12.83
CA ASP A 195 -9.07 -10.09 -12.69
C ASP A 195 -9.47 -10.31 -11.23
N GLY A 196 -10.51 -9.62 -10.78
CA GLY A 196 -11.08 -9.82 -9.45
C GLY A 196 -11.82 -11.14 -9.30
N ILE A 197 -11.86 -11.63 -8.06
CA ILE A 197 -12.45 -12.93 -7.70
C ILE A 197 -13.96 -12.88 -7.46
N LEU A 198 -14.59 -11.70 -7.48
CA LEU A 198 -16.03 -11.56 -7.31
C LEU A 198 -16.77 -11.79 -8.64
N ARG A 199 -17.90 -12.55 -8.58
CA ARG A 199 -18.89 -12.58 -9.66
C ARG A 199 -19.70 -11.30 -9.61
N TYR A 200 -20.33 -10.94 -10.69
CA TYR A 200 -21.27 -9.81 -10.77
C TYR A 200 -20.65 -8.43 -10.48
N ALA A 201 -19.33 -8.33 -10.51
CA ALA A 201 -18.61 -7.10 -10.21
C ALA A 201 -17.49 -6.88 -11.24
N ASP A 202 -17.33 -5.64 -11.67
CA ASP A 202 -16.13 -5.21 -12.39
C ASP A 202 -15.05 -4.94 -11.34
N MET A 203 -14.00 -5.74 -11.37
CA MET A 203 -12.90 -5.69 -10.41
C MET A 203 -11.64 -6.16 -11.10
N ASP A 204 -10.80 -5.20 -11.48
CA ASP A 204 -9.61 -5.46 -12.27
C ASP A 204 -8.43 -4.67 -11.72
N PHE A 205 -7.25 -5.23 -11.88
CA PHE A 205 -6.00 -4.53 -11.64
C PHE A 205 -5.06 -4.69 -12.83
N SER A 206 -4.50 -3.60 -13.31
CA SER A 206 -3.45 -3.62 -14.31
C SER A 206 -2.26 -2.74 -13.91
N ARG A 207 -1.05 -3.14 -14.36
CA ARG A 207 0.15 -2.38 -14.10
C ARG A 207 1.14 -2.49 -15.26
N TYR A 208 1.63 -1.34 -15.70
CA TYR A 208 2.70 -1.20 -16.67
C TYR A 208 3.94 -0.67 -15.97
N ASN A 209 5.08 -1.27 -16.24
CA ASN A 209 6.37 -0.81 -15.72
C ASN A 209 7.34 -0.57 -16.89
N PHE A 210 8.16 0.45 -16.76
CA PHE A 210 9.31 0.69 -17.61
C PHE A 210 10.50 1.07 -16.75
N ALA A 211 11.68 0.51 -17.03
CA ALA A 211 12.92 0.90 -16.39
C ALA A 211 14.06 0.98 -17.42
N ALA A 212 14.95 1.94 -17.23
CA ALA A 212 16.17 2.04 -18.01
C ALA A 212 17.34 2.51 -17.13
N ASN A 213 18.39 1.71 -17.09
CA ASN A 213 19.67 1.98 -16.43
C ASN A 213 20.75 2.10 -17.49
N ILE A 214 21.23 3.31 -17.72
CA ILE A 214 22.25 3.60 -18.73
C ILE A 214 23.45 4.22 -18.05
N SER A 215 24.64 3.77 -18.38
CA SER A 215 25.86 4.40 -17.94
C SER A 215 26.88 4.53 -19.07
N SER A 216 27.62 5.63 -19.08
CA SER A 216 28.62 5.92 -20.10
C SER A 216 29.88 6.50 -19.49
N GLN A 217 31.04 5.92 -19.84
CA GLN A 217 32.34 6.46 -19.54
C GLN A 217 32.67 7.56 -20.55
N ILE A 218 32.53 8.82 -20.13
CA ILE A 218 32.73 9.98 -21.02
C ILE A 218 34.22 10.28 -21.18
N THR A 219 34.95 10.22 -20.09
CA THR A 219 36.42 10.32 -20.06
C THR A 219 36.98 9.23 -19.14
N ASP A 220 38.29 9.03 -19.08
CA ASP A 220 38.92 8.02 -18.20
C ASP A 220 38.63 8.29 -16.71
N TRP A 221 38.28 9.51 -16.34
CA TRP A 221 38.04 9.94 -14.96
C TRP A 221 36.58 10.29 -14.67
N MET A 222 35.65 10.26 -15.68
CA MET A 222 34.26 10.65 -15.49
C MET A 222 33.28 9.67 -16.15
N LYS A 223 32.36 9.14 -15.36
CA LYS A 223 31.23 8.30 -15.79
C LYS A 223 29.91 9.01 -15.51
N VAL A 224 29.02 9.02 -16.49
CA VAL A 224 27.64 9.51 -16.37
C VAL A 224 26.70 8.33 -16.22
N LYS A 225 25.69 8.48 -15.37
CA LYS A 225 24.64 7.47 -15.12
C LYS A 225 23.28 8.12 -15.27
N VAL A 226 22.34 7.40 -15.87
CA VAL A 226 20.93 7.77 -15.91
C VAL A 226 20.14 6.53 -15.53
N ASN A 227 19.30 6.68 -14.52
CA ASN A 227 18.37 5.66 -14.07
C ASN A 227 16.97 6.26 -14.14
N THR A 228 16.08 5.66 -14.91
CA THR A 228 14.69 6.08 -14.99
C THR A 228 13.77 4.90 -14.75
N LYS A 229 12.67 5.16 -14.05
CA LYS A 229 11.62 4.19 -13.77
C LYS A 229 10.27 4.88 -13.95
N PHE A 230 9.36 4.18 -14.58
CA PHE A 230 7.97 4.59 -14.72
C PHE A 230 7.07 3.41 -14.34
N MET A 231 5.99 3.70 -13.64
CA MET A 231 4.93 2.76 -13.32
C MET A 231 3.59 3.45 -13.48
N HIS A 232 2.70 2.83 -14.21
CA HIS A 232 1.28 3.16 -14.26
C HIS A 232 0.48 1.97 -13.74
N SER A 233 -0.46 2.19 -12.84
CA SER A 233 -1.41 1.17 -12.41
C SER A 233 -2.82 1.73 -12.42
N ASP A 234 -3.75 0.85 -12.79
CA ASP A 234 -5.18 1.09 -12.80
C ASP A 234 -5.87 -0.01 -11.99
N GLU A 235 -6.74 0.39 -11.07
CA GLU A 235 -7.42 -0.50 -10.13
C GLU A 235 -8.90 -0.14 -10.06
N ASP A 236 -9.75 -1.07 -10.50
CA ASP A 236 -11.19 -0.98 -10.40
C ASP A 236 -11.73 -1.85 -9.26
N THR A 237 -12.65 -1.30 -8.48
CA THR A 237 -13.36 -2.05 -7.45
C THR A 237 -14.86 -1.71 -7.49
N PRO A 238 -15.74 -2.68 -7.14
CA PRO A 238 -17.19 -2.50 -7.26
C PRO A 238 -17.81 -1.70 -6.12
N PHE A 239 -17.01 -1.18 -5.22
CA PHE A 239 -17.48 -0.43 -4.06
C PHE A 239 -17.03 1.01 -4.13
N GLY A 240 -17.90 1.92 -3.77
CA GLY A 240 -17.60 3.34 -3.73
C GLY A 240 -16.60 3.72 -2.62
N ASP A 241 -16.62 4.99 -2.23
CA ASP A 241 -15.72 5.62 -1.26
C ASP A 241 -15.65 4.79 0.06
N GLY A 242 -14.72 3.85 0.16
CA GLY A 242 -14.58 2.93 1.29
C GLY A 242 -14.20 1.49 0.93
N GLY A 243 -14.22 1.13 -0.35
CA GLY A 243 -13.79 -0.19 -0.85
C GLY A 243 -14.68 -1.36 -0.40
N LEU A 244 -14.15 -2.57 -0.53
CA LEU A 244 -14.73 -3.78 0.05
C LEU A 244 -14.76 -3.61 1.57
N SER A 245 -15.89 -3.11 2.09
CA SER A 245 -16.03 -2.90 3.53
C SER A 245 -16.10 -4.26 4.24
N GLU A 246 -15.64 -4.28 5.50
CA GLU A 246 -15.92 -5.40 6.40
C GLU A 246 -17.40 -5.79 6.38
N GLY A 247 -18.31 -4.83 6.12
CA GLY A 247 -19.73 -5.01 5.97
C GLY A 247 -20.15 -5.95 4.85
N PHE A 248 -19.43 -6.03 3.72
CA PHE A 248 -19.75 -6.97 2.65
C PHE A 248 -19.53 -8.42 3.08
N TYR A 249 -18.33 -8.77 3.57
CA TYR A 249 -18.02 -10.12 4.03
C TYR A 249 -18.88 -10.53 5.23
N HIS A 250 -19.06 -9.61 6.17
CA HIS A 250 -19.93 -9.80 7.32
C HIS A 250 -21.38 -10.08 6.90
N SER A 251 -21.89 -9.40 5.87
CA SER A 251 -23.23 -9.65 5.33
C SER A 251 -23.35 -11.03 4.72
N LEU A 252 -22.38 -11.46 3.88
CA LEU A 252 -22.40 -12.80 3.30
C LEU A 252 -22.42 -13.91 4.37
N ALA A 253 -21.69 -13.72 5.48
CA ALA A 253 -21.64 -14.69 6.58
C ALA A 253 -22.91 -14.69 7.45
N ARG A 254 -23.72 -13.63 7.42
CA ARG A 254 -24.93 -13.48 8.25
C ARG A 254 -26.22 -13.78 7.51
N PHE A 255 -26.19 -13.80 6.19
CA PHE A 255 -27.39 -14.08 5.42
C PHE A 255 -27.88 -15.50 5.66
N ARG A 256 -29.21 -15.65 5.70
CA ARG A 256 -29.83 -16.93 6.01
C ARG A 256 -29.88 -17.80 4.76
N PRO A 257 -29.36 -19.02 4.82
CA PRO A 257 -29.33 -19.90 3.64
C PRO A 257 -30.73 -20.32 3.17
N THR A 258 -31.77 -20.14 4.00
CA THR A 258 -33.17 -20.45 3.66
C THR A 258 -33.77 -19.51 2.62
N VAL A 259 -33.12 -18.40 2.30
CA VAL A 259 -33.61 -17.44 1.30
C VAL A 259 -33.02 -17.78 -0.07
N ALA A 260 -33.88 -17.95 -1.07
CA ALA A 260 -33.44 -18.12 -2.45
C ALA A 260 -32.82 -16.83 -3.00
N PRO A 261 -31.77 -16.92 -3.86
CA PRO A 261 -31.06 -15.74 -4.34
C PRO A 261 -31.85 -14.90 -5.35
N ILE A 262 -32.83 -15.50 -6.01
CA ILE A 262 -33.64 -14.86 -7.06
C ILE A 262 -35.12 -14.89 -6.61
N ASP A 263 -35.80 -13.76 -6.78
CA ASP A 263 -37.21 -13.60 -6.47
C ASP A 263 -38.11 -14.27 -7.52
N PRO A 264 -39.43 -14.40 -7.28
CA PRO A 264 -40.36 -14.98 -8.26
C PRO A 264 -40.43 -14.24 -9.59
N ASN A 265 -39.96 -13.01 -9.66
CA ASN A 265 -39.99 -12.16 -10.86
C ASN A 265 -38.64 -12.23 -11.64
N GLY A 266 -37.68 -13.01 -11.16
CA GLY A 266 -36.38 -13.20 -11.80
C GLY A 266 -35.30 -12.20 -11.41
N HIS A 267 -35.52 -11.38 -10.36
CA HIS A 267 -34.54 -10.40 -9.89
C HIS A 267 -33.74 -10.97 -8.71
N PHE A 268 -32.48 -10.58 -8.62
CA PHE A 268 -31.69 -10.87 -7.42
C PHE A 268 -32.27 -10.14 -6.21
N THR A 269 -32.38 -10.86 -5.10
CA THR A 269 -32.87 -10.29 -3.84
C THR A 269 -31.83 -9.37 -3.20
N GLU A 270 -32.28 -8.44 -2.37
CA GLU A 270 -31.43 -7.55 -1.59
C GLU A 270 -30.38 -8.31 -0.75
N LEU A 271 -30.74 -9.49 -0.23
CA LEU A 271 -29.86 -10.32 0.59
C LEU A 271 -28.67 -10.89 -0.16
N THR A 272 -28.71 -10.94 -1.49
CA THR A 272 -27.57 -11.48 -2.25
C THR A 272 -26.42 -10.49 -2.41
N MET A 273 -26.55 -9.22 -2.03
CA MET A 273 -25.61 -8.16 -2.34
C MET A 273 -25.33 -7.94 -3.84
N ILE A 274 -25.89 -8.78 -4.72
CA ILE A 274 -25.70 -8.68 -6.18
C ILE A 274 -26.30 -7.38 -6.74
N PRO A 275 -27.48 -6.91 -6.30
CA PRO A 275 -27.98 -5.61 -6.75
C PRO A 275 -27.04 -4.45 -6.45
N TYR A 276 -26.26 -4.52 -5.37
CA TYR A 276 -25.24 -3.53 -5.05
C TYR A 276 -24.05 -3.61 -6.00
N LEU A 277 -23.57 -4.83 -6.29
CA LEU A 277 -22.46 -5.06 -7.22
C LEU A 277 -22.82 -4.64 -8.67
N GLN A 278 -24.09 -4.73 -9.03
CA GLN A 278 -24.61 -4.38 -10.36
C GLN A 278 -25.19 -2.96 -10.44
N SER A 279 -25.17 -2.19 -9.37
CA SER A 279 -25.75 -0.84 -9.32
C SER A 279 -25.03 0.18 -10.20
N GLY A 280 -23.84 -0.11 -10.68
CA GLY A 280 -22.93 0.84 -11.31
C GLY A 280 -22.09 1.61 -10.30
N THR A 281 -22.13 1.24 -9.01
CA THR A 281 -21.19 1.74 -8.00
C THR A 281 -19.80 1.23 -8.31
N TYR A 282 -18.82 2.14 -8.33
CA TYR A 282 -17.42 1.78 -8.56
C TYR A 282 -16.44 2.71 -7.85
N THR A 283 -15.23 2.25 -7.71
CA THR A 283 -14.05 3.06 -7.44
C THR A 283 -12.98 2.71 -8.46
N ASN A 284 -12.45 3.72 -9.14
CA ASN A 284 -11.27 3.61 -10.00
C ASN A 284 -10.12 4.39 -9.36
N THR A 285 -8.94 3.77 -9.31
CA THR A 285 -7.73 4.39 -8.77
C THR A 285 -6.57 4.23 -9.73
N GLN A 286 -6.14 5.34 -10.32
CA GLN A 286 -4.96 5.38 -11.20
C GLN A 286 -3.76 5.96 -10.46
N ARG A 287 -2.61 5.33 -10.64
CA ARG A 287 -1.35 5.79 -10.02
C ARG A 287 -0.26 5.86 -11.07
N ASP A 288 0.30 7.04 -11.25
CA ASP A 288 1.48 7.27 -12.07
C ASP A 288 2.68 7.55 -11.17
N ARG A 289 3.77 6.83 -11.41
CA ARG A 289 5.03 6.97 -10.68
C ARG A 289 6.16 7.13 -11.69
N PHE A 290 6.80 8.26 -11.65
CA PHE A 290 7.98 8.54 -12.48
C PHE A 290 9.17 8.88 -11.59
N SER A 291 10.32 8.30 -11.89
CA SER A 291 11.59 8.61 -11.22
C SER A 291 12.70 8.73 -12.24
N LEU A 292 13.49 9.79 -12.14
CA LEU A 292 14.69 10.00 -12.92
C LEU A 292 15.84 10.35 -11.98
N THR A 293 16.92 9.57 -12.03
CA THR A 293 18.19 9.90 -11.36
C THR A 293 19.28 10.09 -12.39
N ALA A 294 19.88 11.27 -12.39
CA ALA A 294 21.08 11.58 -13.16
C ALA A 294 22.30 11.62 -12.23
N GLY A 295 23.30 10.84 -12.53
CA GLY A 295 24.47 10.67 -11.68
C GLY A 295 25.80 10.89 -12.41
N LEU A 296 26.80 11.34 -11.65
CA LEU A 296 28.19 11.51 -12.07
C LEU A 296 29.09 10.76 -11.08
N ASP A 297 29.92 9.86 -11.60
CA ASP A 297 31.02 9.26 -10.86
C ASP A 297 32.33 9.84 -11.40
N ILE A 298 33.10 10.52 -10.55
CA ILE A 298 34.30 11.25 -10.93
C ILE A 298 35.47 10.68 -10.13
N GLN A 299 36.57 10.35 -10.82
CA GLN A 299 37.83 9.92 -10.23
C GLN A 299 38.95 10.87 -10.65
N PRO A 300 39.14 12.03 -9.97
CA PRO A 300 40.11 13.04 -10.39
C PRO A 300 41.55 12.55 -10.36
N VAL A 301 41.86 11.75 -9.35
CA VAL A 301 43.15 11.07 -9.16
C VAL A 301 42.92 9.67 -8.61
N LYS A 302 43.96 8.82 -8.65
CA LYS A 302 43.93 7.46 -8.10
C LYS A 302 43.42 7.48 -6.66
N ASN A 303 42.47 6.58 -6.35
CA ASN A 303 41.89 6.38 -5.01
C ASN A 303 41.02 7.55 -4.49
N TRP A 304 40.74 8.57 -5.26
CA TRP A 304 39.80 9.63 -4.90
C TRP A 304 38.59 9.58 -5.80
N PHE A 305 37.41 9.32 -5.21
CA PHE A 305 36.14 9.19 -5.90
C PHE A 305 35.16 10.24 -5.40
N ILE A 306 34.45 10.87 -6.31
CA ILE A 306 33.37 11.84 -6.03
C ILE A 306 32.13 11.34 -6.75
N PHE A 307 31.00 11.28 -6.03
CA PHE A 307 29.73 10.83 -6.53
C PHE A 307 28.70 11.95 -6.38
N PHE A 308 27.99 12.23 -7.43
CA PHE A 308 26.89 13.18 -7.44
C PHE A 308 25.68 12.53 -8.07
N ASP A 309 24.54 12.53 -7.38
CA ASP A 309 23.27 12.06 -7.90
C ASP A 309 22.19 13.15 -7.66
N TYR A 310 21.47 13.49 -8.71
CA TYR A 310 20.25 14.29 -8.64
C TYR A 310 19.07 13.42 -9.01
N THR A 311 18.06 13.34 -8.13
CA THR A 311 16.84 12.58 -8.37
C THR A 311 15.63 13.50 -8.41
N TYR A 312 14.78 13.26 -9.39
CA TYR A 312 13.46 13.87 -9.53
C TYR A 312 12.39 12.79 -9.61
N LYS A 313 11.34 12.88 -8.75
CA LYS A 313 10.20 11.97 -8.79
C LYS A 313 8.89 12.74 -8.91
N LEU A 314 7.98 12.20 -9.71
CA LEU A 314 6.57 12.58 -9.76
C LEU A 314 5.73 11.38 -9.32
N MET A 315 4.76 11.63 -8.49
CA MET A 315 3.80 10.63 -8.05
C MET A 315 2.42 11.27 -8.12
N ASP A 316 1.65 10.82 -9.09
CA ASP A 316 0.28 11.26 -9.32
C ASP A 316 -0.67 10.14 -8.94
N LEU A 317 -1.79 10.52 -8.37
CA LEU A 317 -2.88 9.63 -8.02
C LEU A 317 -4.18 10.33 -8.41
N GLU A 318 -4.92 9.67 -9.27
CA GLU A 318 -6.28 10.01 -9.61
C GLU A 318 -7.21 8.96 -9.01
N TYR A 319 -8.27 9.43 -8.39
CA TYR A 319 -9.27 8.59 -7.76
C TYR A 319 -10.65 9.09 -8.12
N GLU A 320 -11.47 8.17 -8.58
CA GLU A 320 -12.90 8.39 -8.80
C GLU A 320 -13.72 7.35 -8.05
N ALA A 321 -14.81 7.79 -7.45
CA ALA A 321 -15.78 6.90 -6.83
C ALA A 321 -17.18 7.37 -7.13
N LEU A 322 -17.99 6.47 -7.64
CA LEU A 322 -19.42 6.64 -7.82
C LEU A 322 -20.16 5.71 -6.86
N ASN A 323 -21.00 6.26 -6.03
CA ASN A 323 -21.89 5.51 -5.15
C ASN A 323 -23.33 5.70 -5.66
N VAL A 324 -23.96 4.61 -6.06
CA VAL A 324 -25.35 4.61 -6.58
C VAL A 324 -26.17 3.63 -5.76
N SER A 325 -27.37 4.04 -5.40
CA SER A 325 -28.33 3.11 -4.78
C SER A 325 -28.76 2.03 -5.77
N PRO A 326 -28.73 0.76 -5.37
CA PRO A 326 -29.21 -0.32 -6.23
C PRO A 326 -30.71 -0.22 -6.46
N LEU A 327 -31.16 -0.72 -7.58
CA LEU A 327 -32.57 -1.03 -7.79
C LEU A 327 -32.88 -2.35 -7.08
N ILE A 328 -33.81 -2.31 -6.15
CA ILE A 328 -34.31 -3.46 -5.40
C ILE A 328 -35.78 -3.64 -5.76
N TYR A 329 -36.20 -4.87 -5.97
CA TYR A 329 -37.53 -5.22 -6.39
C TYR A 329 -38.31 -5.82 -5.22
N GLY A 330 -39.57 -5.38 -5.06
CA GLY A 330 -40.52 -6.02 -4.15
C GLY A 330 -41.08 -7.30 -4.73
N ALA A 331 -41.79 -8.06 -3.90
CA ALA A 331 -42.48 -9.28 -4.35
C ALA A 331 -43.60 -9.00 -5.41
N ASP A 332 -44.02 -7.78 -5.52
CA ASP A 332 -44.96 -7.26 -6.55
C ASP A 332 -44.26 -6.94 -7.88
N GLY A 333 -42.97 -7.12 -7.97
CA GLY A 333 -42.17 -6.77 -9.15
C GLY A 333 -41.92 -5.28 -9.33
N VAL A 334 -42.33 -4.44 -8.38
CA VAL A 334 -42.12 -3.00 -8.46
C VAL A 334 -40.76 -2.66 -7.87
N SER A 335 -39.92 -1.97 -8.65
CA SER A 335 -38.61 -1.52 -8.18
C SER A 335 -38.74 -0.39 -7.16
N THR A 336 -37.91 -0.42 -6.15
CA THR A 336 -37.78 0.66 -5.17
C THR A 336 -36.31 1.00 -4.99
N SER A 337 -35.97 2.28 -4.96
CA SER A 337 -34.65 2.77 -4.63
C SER A 337 -34.39 2.83 -3.11
N LYS A 338 -35.33 2.35 -2.30
CA LYS A 338 -35.24 2.33 -0.83
C LYS A 338 -34.66 1.01 -0.34
N GLY A 339 -33.42 0.91 -0.28
CA GLY A 339 -32.76 -0.26 0.24
C GLY A 339 -31.32 0.01 0.56
N VAL A 340 -31.02 1.25 0.92
CA VAL A 340 -29.67 1.63 1.28
C VAL A 340 -29.37 1.08 2.67
N ARG A 341 -28.53 0.08 2.75
CA ARG A 341 -27.86 -0.21 3.99
C ARG A 341 -26.84 0.91 4.22
N ASP A 342 -27.07 1.74 5.22
CA ASP A 342 -26.15 2.81 5.65
C ASP A 342 -24.71 2.26 5.88
N GLU A 343 -24.59 0.97 6.18
CA GLU A 343 -23.34 0.25 6.38
C GLU A 343 -22.42 0.23 5.13
N LEU A 344 -22.97 0.39 3.93
CA LEU A 344 -22.19 0.43 2.68
C LEU A 344 -21.91 1.85 2.18
N GLY A 345 -22.37 2.87 2.90
CA GLY A 345 -22.12 4.28 2.56
C GLY A 345 -22.77 4.74 1.25
N VAL A 346 -23.80 4.01 0.78
CA VAL A 346 -24.50 4.33 -0.47
C VAL A 346 -25.51 5.45 -0.24
N SER A 347 -25.40 6.55 -1.00
CA SER A 347 -26.35 7.66 -0.94
C SER A 347 -27.55 7.39 -1.85
N PRO A 348 -28.81 7.60 -1.36
CA PRO A 348 -30.00 7.41 -2.18
C PRO A 348 -29.99 8.20 -3.49
N ASP A 349 -29.38 9.38 -3.49
CA ASP A 349 -29.38 10.31 -4.61
C ASP A 349 -28.14 10.21 -5.49
N GLY A 350 -27.32 9.17 -5.28
CA GLY A 350 -26.01 9.04 -5.92
C GLY A 350 -24.99 10.05 -5.37
N LYS A 351 -23.75 9.60 -5.16
CA LYS A 351 -22.64 10.45 -4.77
C LYS A 351 -21.46 10.20 -5.69
N PHE A 352 -20.88 11.26 -6.23
CA PHE A 352 -19.65 11.19 -6.98
C PHE A 352 -18.53 11.92 -6.25
N THR A 353 -17.39 11.26 -6.15
CA THR A 353 -16.18 11.80 -5.54
C THR A 353 -15.03 11.66 -6.54
N ARG A 354 -14.27 12.73 -6.72
CA ARG A 354 -13.01 12.70 -7.48
C ARG A 354 -11.95 13.42 -6.70
N TYR A 355 -10.77 12.82 -6.61
CA TYR A 355 -9.62 13.53 -6.08
C TYR A 355 -8.34 13.28 -6.88
N TYR A 356 -7.46 14.27 -6.82
CA TYR A 356 -6.13 14.24 -7.37
C TYR A 356 -5.13 14.49 -6.25
N ALA A 357 -4.12 13.64 -6.14
CA ALA A 357 -2.98 13.89 -5.29
C ALA A 357 -1.72 13.93 -6.16
N HIS A 358 -0.92 14.96 -5.96
CA HIS A 358 0.30 15.20 -6.72
C HIS A 358 1.47 15.39 -5.77
N THR A 359 2.53 14.59 -5.94
CA THR A 359 3.75 14.71 -5.15
C THR A 359 4.94 14.95 -6.05
N ARG A 360 5.71 15.97 -5.77
CA ARG A 360 7.01 16.23 -6.36
C ARG A 360 8.10 16.02 -5.31
N TYR A 361 9.03 15.16 -5.62
CA TYR A 361 10.18 14.90 -4.77
C TYR A 361 11.46 15.16 -5.54
N GLN A 362 12.41 15.84 -4.90
CA GLN A 362 13.74 16.11 -5.43
C GLN A 362 14.78 15.75 -4.37
N SER A 363 15.88 15.17 -4.79
CA SER A 363 17.03 14.97 -3.90
C SER A 363 18.35 15.20 -4.60
N ILE A 364 19.29 15.73 -3.84
CA ILE A 364 20.70 15.85 -4.19
C ILE A 364 21.48 15.01 -3.20
N ASN A 365 22.35 14.17 -3.72
CA ASN A 365 23.31 13.40 -2.93
C ASN A 365 24.70 13.59 -3.52
N LEU A 366 25.58 14.18 -2.73
CA LEU A 366 26.98 14.45 -3.11
C LEU A 366 27.89 13.89 -2.03
N TYR A 367 28.78 12.96 -2.39
CA TYR A 367 29.75 12.45 -1.44
C TYR A 367 31.08 12.13 -2.11
N SER A 368 32.12 12.12 -1.30
CA SER A 368 33.50 11.88 -1.74
C SER A 368 34.14 10.81 -0.87
N ASN A 369 34.84 9.88 -1.49
CA ASN A 369 35.62 8.82 -0.84
C ASN A 369 37.08 8.97 -1.20
N TYR A 370 37.95 8.97 -0.21
CA TYR A 370 39.41 8.90 -0.37
C TYR A 370 39.98 7.69 0.34
N LEU A 371 40.72 6.87 -0.40
CA LEU A 371 41.33 5.63 0.10
C LEU A 371 42.85 5.80 0.16
N PHE A 372 43.45 5.47 1.29
CA PHE A 372 44.93 5.47 1.43
C PHE A 372 45.41 4.42 2.42
N THR A 373 46.64 3.99 2.23
CA THR A 373 47.33 3.01 3.09
C THR A 373 48.58 3.63 3.66
N LEU A 374 48.78 3.48 4.97
CA LEU A 374 50.02 3.88 5.66
C LEU A 374 50.76 2.63 6.11
N GLY A 375 52.04 2.50 5.69
CA GLY A 375 52.91 1.42 6.13
C GLY A 375 52.34 0.02 5.86
N ASP A 376 51.88 -0.27 4.65
CA ASP A 376 51.40 -1.56 4.11
C ASP A 376 50.22 -2.23 4.84
N LYS A 377 49.95 -1.90 6.10
CA LYS A 377 48.93 -2.58 6.95
C LYS A 377 47.80 -1.70 7.43
N HIS A 378 47.95 -0.39 7.39
CA HIS A 378 46.95 0.53 7.91
C HIS A 378 46.16 1.11 6.76
N ASN A 379 44.99 0.51 6.46
CA ASN A 379 44.13 0.94 5.39
C ASN A 379 43.02 1.88 5.91
N PHE A 380 42.88 3.00 5.26
CA PHE A 380 41.87 4.00 5.57
C PHE A 380 40.94 4.25 4.38
N THR A 381 39.66 4.37 4.65
CA THR A 381 38.70 4.97 3.73
C THR A 381 37.95 6.09 4.46
N VAL A 382 38.13 7.30 3.97
CA VAL A 382 37.46 8.49 4.53
C VAL A 382 36.37 8.95 3.56
N MET A 383 35.17 9.17 4.08
CA MET A 383 34.02 9.66 3.33
C MET A 383 33.49 10.95 3.96
N ALA A 384 33.15 11.92 3.14
CA ALA A 384 32.36 13.09 3.52
C ALA A 384 31.27 13.32 2.48
N GLY A 385 30.10 13.73 2.92
CA GLY A 385 28.97 13.89 2.01
C GLY A 385 27.92 14.89 2.49
N TYR A 386 27.07 15.24 1.55
CA TYR A 386 25.94 16.16 1.68
C TYR A 386 24.72 15.53 1.01
N GLN A 387 23.57 15.63 1.65
CA GLN A 387 22.29 15.20 1.11
C GLN A 387 21.25 16.28 1.37
N GLU A 388 20.44 16.55 0.36
CA GLU A 388 19.27 17.43 0.49
C GLU A 388 18.08 16.77 -0.18
N GLU A 389 16.91 16.88 0.45
CA GLU A 389 15.65 16.35 -0.05
C GLU A 389 14.56 17.40 0.12
N ASN A 390 13.70 17.48 -0.86
CA ASN A 390 12.51 18.31 -0.84
C ASN A 390 11.31 17.50 -1.34
N ASN A 391 10.19 17.61 -0.65
CA ASN A 391 8.94 16.95 -1.02
C ASN A 391 7.79 17.94 -0.92
N ASP A 392 7.12 18.18 -2.04
CA ASP A 392 5.92 18.98 -2.15
C ASP A 392 4.73 18.09 -2.46
N TYR A 393 3.68 18.22 -1.69
CA TYR A 393 2.44 17.46 -1.83
C TYR A 393 1.25 18.41 -1.98
N SER A 394 0.39 18.14 -2.94
CA SER A 394 -0.92 18.78 -3.08
C SER A 394 -2.01 17.73 -3.27
N TYR A 395 -3.16 17.99 -2.71
CA TYR A 395 -4.32 17.12 -2.73
C TYR A 395 -5.58 17.97 -2.89
N MET A 396 -6.41 17.61 -3.86
CA MET A 396 -7.72 18.24 -4.07
C MET A 396 -8.78 17.14 -4.18
N LYS A 397 -9.76 17.15 -3.27
CA LYS A 397 -10.92 16.27 -3.28
C LYS A 397 -12.18 17.10 -3.53
N ASN A 398 -12.99 16.60 -4.46
CA ASN A 398 -14.31 17.17 -4.77
C ASN A 398 -15.34 16.07 -4.67
N SER A 399 -16.51 16.37 -4.09
CA SER A 399 -17.64 15.45 -4.09
C SER A 399 -18.97 16.19 -4.27
N ILE A 400 -19.95 15.49 -4.81
CA ILE A 400 -21.30 15.99 -5.05
C ILE A 400 -22.30 14.86 -4.84
N THR A 401 -23.49 15.21 -4.39
CA THR A 401 -24.66 14.31 -4.31
C THR A 401 -25.77 14.77 -5.26
N GLY A 402 -26.79 13.92 -5.45
CA GLY A 402 -27.94 14.25 -6.31
C GLY A 402 -27.55 14.41 -7.78
N LEU A 403 -26.90 13.40 -8.35
CA LEU A 403 -26.42 13.41 -9.72
C LEU A 403 -27.57 13.42 -10.73
N TYR A 404 -27.46 14.24 -11.79
CA TYR A 404 -28.38 14.19 -12.92
C TYR A 404 -28.21 12.93 -13.77
N SER A 405 -27.05 12.34 -13.79
CA SER A 405 -26.73 11.10 -14.51
C SER A 405 -25.63 10.33 -13.82
N THR A 406 -25.83 9.03 -13.69
CA THR A 406 -24.81 8.09 -13.15
C THR A 406 -23.97 7.45 -14.25
N SER A 407 -24.39 7.52 -15.51
CA SER A 407 -23.63 6.98 -16.64
C SER A 407 -22.46 7.87 -17.09
N ASN A 408 -22.48 9.16 -16.73
CA ASN A 408 -21.37 10.09 -16.95
C ASN A 408 -21.27 11.03 -15.75
N PRO A 409 -20.81 10.54 -14.61
CA PRO A 409 -20.79 11.31 -13.39
C PRO A 409 -19.77 12.45 -13.47
N ASN A 410 -20.17 13.63 -12.99
CA ASN A 410 -19.31 14.81 -12.99
C ASN A 410 -19.64 15.69 -11.78
N VAL A 411 -18.61 16.20 -11.10
CA VAL A 411 -18.77 17.10 -9.94
C VAL A 411 -19.55 18.38 -10.28
N GLY A 412 -19.55 18.79 -11.54
CA GLY A 412 -20.34 19.92 -12.03
C GLY A 412 -21.84 19.64 -12.17
N MET A 413 -22.26 18.36 -12.24
CA MET A 413 -23.57 17.91 -12.68
C MET A 413 -24.35 17.20 -11.58
N GLY A 414 -24.75 17.91 -10.55
CA GLY A 414 -25.58 17.41 -9.47
C GLY A 414 -26.30 18.54 -8.74
N THR A 415 -27.34 18.19 -7.99
CA THR A 415 -28.24 19.12 -7.28
C THR A 415 -27.85 19.34 -5.82
N GLY A 416 -27.11 18.42 -5.24
CA GLY A 416 -26.73 18.47 -3.83
C GLY A 416 -25.53 19.39 -3.55
N ASP A 417 -25.13 19.42 -2.29
CA ASP A 417 -24.01 20.23 -1.83
C ASP A 417 -22.68 19.71 -2.39
N LYS A 418 -21.87 20.65 -2.83
CA LYS A 418 -20.51 20.37 -3.29
C LYS A 418 -19.54 20.49 -2.12
N THR A 419 -18.79 19.44 -1.89
CA THR A 419 -17.69 19.47 -0.91
C THR A 419 -16.36 19.59 -1.65
N VAL A 420 -15.54 20.56 -1.24
CA VAL A 420 -14.20 20.78 -1.79
C VAL A 420 -13.19 20.76 -0.64
N VAL A 421 -12.16 19.97 -0.79
CA VAL A 421 -11.01 19.95 0.13
C VAL A 421 -9.75 20.22 -0.69
N ASP A 422 -8.98 21.24 -0.33
CA ASP A 422 -7.66 21.52 -0.91
C ASP A 422 -6.62 21.48 0.22
N THR A 423 -5.57 20.69 0.04
CA THR A 423 -4.50 20.55 1.01
C THR A 423 -3.16 20.65 0.29
N ARG A 424 -2.28 21.48 0.84
CA ARG A 424 -0.89 21.58 0.39
C ARG A 424 0.03 21.46 1.58
N ASN A 425 1.03 20.64 1.45
CA ASN A 425 2.05 20.49 2.46
C ASN A 425 3.39 20.10 1.83
N GLY A 426 4.43 20.16 2.61
CA GLY A 426 5.75 19.77 2.15
C GLY A 426 6.73 19.69 3.30
N TRP A 427 7.83 19.01 3.04
CA TRP A 427 8.95 18.94 3.97
C TRP A 427 10.27 18.97 3.20
N ALA A 428 11.30 19.42 3.88
CA ALA A 428 12.66 19.39 3.38
C ALA A 428 13.60 18.87 4.46
N THR A 429 14.62 18.12 4.05
CA THR A 429 15.70 17.67 4.92
C THR A 429 17.04 18.02 4.30
N ARG A 430 18.02 18.25 5.15
CA ARG A 430 19.40 18.52 4.76
C ARG A 430 20.33 17.84 5.72
N GLY A 431 21.31 17.11 5.23
CA GLY A 431 22.23 16.35 6.06
C GLY A 431 23.69 16.45 5.58
N PHE A 432 24.60 16.58 6.53
CA PHE A 432 26.03 16.41 6.34
C PHE A 432 26.44 15.12 7.02
N PHE A 433 27.23 14.30 6.35
CA PHE A 433 27.64 13.03 6.89
C PHE A 433 29.11 12.73 6.59
N GLY A 434 29.70 11.94 7.47
CA GLY A 434 31.07 11.49 7.30
C GLY A 434 31.27 10.09 7.87
N ARG A 435 32.22 9.38 7.30
CA ARG A 435 32.63 8.03 7.73
C ARG A 435 34.12 7.90 7.65
N VAL A 436 34.72 7.25 8.66
CA VAL A 436 36.07 6.80 8.64
C VAL A 436 36.08 5.29 8.87
N ASN A 437 36.53 4.56 7.87
CA ASN A 437 36.85 3.13 8.01
C ASN A 437 38.37 2.96 8.18
N TYR A 438 38.74 2.22 9.17
CA TYR A 438 40.13 1.80 9.41
C TYR A 438 40.20 0.29 9.47
N ASP A 439 41.16 -0.27 8.76
CA ASP A 439 41.46 -1.69 8.69
C ASP A 439 42.94 -1.90 8.94
N TYR A 440 43.27 -2.67 9.98
CA TYR A 440 44.63 -3.11 10.24
C TYR A 440 44.81 -4.53 9.73
N ASP A 441 45.51 -4.68 8.60
CA ASP A 441 45.89 -5.95 7.99
C ASP A 441 44.72 -6.93 7.78
N GLY A 442 43.52 -6.42 7.59
CA GLY A 442 42.29 -7.21 7.51
C GLY A 442 41.88 -7.89 8.80
N ARG A 443 42.55 -7.64 9.92
CA ARG A 443 42.30 -8.26 11.23
C ARG A 443 41.42 -7.43 12.15
N TYR A 444 41.78 -6.18 12.37
CA TYR A 444 41.04 -5.27 13.24
C TYR A 444 40.40 -4.19 12.41
N LEU A 445 39.09 -4.05 12.57
CA LEU A 445 38.26 -3.14 11.79
C LEU A 445 37.64 -2.13 12.73
N LEU A 446 37.71 -0.85 12.38
CA LEU A 446 37.03 0.24 13.07
C LEU A 446 36.25 1.04 12.04
N GLU A 447 34.98 1.31 12.31
CA GLU A 447 34.16 2.23 11.56
C GLU A 447 33.58 3.30 12.49
N LEU A 448 33.79 4.56 12.15
CA LEU A 448 33.23 5.71 12.82
C LEU A 448 32.35 6.47 11.84
N ASN A 449 31.10 6.72 12.20
CA ASN A 449 30.17 7.52 11.41
C ASN A 449 29.68 8.71 12.22
N GLY A 450 29.46 9.82 11.55
CA GLY A 450 28.77 10.97 12.09
C GLY A 450 27.83 11.56 11.05
N ARG A 451 26.60 11.89 11.46
CA ARG A 451 25.63 12.55 10.60
C ARG A 451 24.98 13.71 11.35
N TYR A 452 24.87 14.85 10.70
CA TYR A 452 24.24 16.07 11.21
C TYR A 452 23.08 16.43 10.29
N ASP A 453 21.85 16.13 10.73
CA ASP A 453 20.63 16.28 9.94
C ASP A 453 19.76 17.41 10.45
N GLY A 454 19.25 18.23 9.50
CA GLY A 454 18.23 19.23 9.72
C GLY A 454 16.93 18.85 9.02
N SER A 455 15.80 19.03 9.72
CA SER A 455 14.46 18.78 9.18
C SER A 455 13.55 19.99 9.35
N SER A 456 12.80 20.32 8.30
CA SER A 456 11.80 21.39 8.33
C SER A 456 10.57 21.06 9.18
N ARG A 457 10.41 19.78 9.60
CA ARG A 457 9.31 19.35 10.47
C ARG A 457 9.37 19.95 11.87
N PHE A 458 10.57 20.40 12.29
CA PHE A 458 10.80 20.94 13.64
C PHE A 458 10.90 22.46 13.63
N ALA A 459 10.60 23.06 14.78
CA ALA A 459 10.69 24.51 15.00
C ALA A 459 12.10 25.04 14.75
N LYS A 460 12.20 26.31 14.37
CA LYS A 460 13.48 27.02 14.25
C LYS A 460 14.23 26.95 15.60
N GLY A 461 15.45 26.47 15.58
CA GLY A 461 16.27 26.23 16.78
C GLY A 461 16.39 24.74 17.16
N ASN A 462 15.39 23.90 16.84
CA ASN A 462 15.39 22.46 17.13
C ASN A 462 15.45 21.58 15.86
N ARG A 463 15.80 22.17 14.72
CA ARG A 463 15.79 21.46 13.41
C ARG A 463 16.92 20.48 13.24
N TRP A 464 18.04 20.69 13.94
CA TRP A 464 19.28 19.99 13.71
C TRP A 464 19.58 18.98 14.82
N GLY A 465 19.98 17.78 14.44
CA GLY A 465 20.40 16.71 15.34
C GLY A 465 21.70 16.05 14.88
N PHE A 466 22.56 15.65 15.81
CA PHE A 466 23.77 14.90 15.54
C PHE A 466 23.61 13.44 15.91
N PHE A 467 23.95 12.54 14.98
CA PHE A 467 23.76 11.09 15.09
C PHE A 467 25.10 10.37 14.87
N PRO A 468 25.90 10.15 15.94
CA PRO A 468 27.14 9.41 15.86
C PRO A 468 26.91 7.90 15.93
N SER A 469 27.81 7.12 15.29
CA SER A 469 27.88 5.69 15.49
C SER A 469 29.31 5.16 15.34
N ALA A 470 29.58 4.05 16.01
CA ALA A 470 30.86 3.34 15.94
C ALA A 470 30.64 1.84 15.84
N SER A 471 31.53 1.16 15.13
CA SER A 471 31.58 -0.30 15.01
C SER A 471 33.01 -0.80 15.08
N LEU A 472 33.19 -1.86 15.85
CA LEU A 472 34.47 -2.58 15.97
C LEU A 472 34.29 -3.99 15.40
N GLY A 473 35.26 -4.46 14.65
CA GLY A 473 35.29 -5.81 14.11
C GLY A 473 36.66 -6.49 14.34
N TRP A 474 36.63 -7.76 14.67
CA TRP A 474 37.82 -8.59 14.78
C TRP A 474 37.65 -9.83 13.91
N ASN A 475 38.47 -9.95 12.88
CA ASN A 475 38.57 -11.13 12.02
C ASN A 475 39.48 -12.17 12.67
N ILE A 476 38.94 -13.01 13.53
CA ILE A 476 39.68 -14.00 14.33
C ILE A 476 40.36 -15.01 13.40
N THR A 477 39.75 -15.38 12.28
CA THR A 477 40.36 -16.29 11.29
C THR A 477 41.67 -15.79 10.68
N ARG A 478 41.93 -14.49 10.75
CA ARG A 478 43.21 -13.93 10.26
C ARG A 478 44.32 -13.90 11.31
N GLU A 479 44.06 -14.38 12.51
CA GLU A 479 45.09 -14.51 13.55
C GLU A 479 45.94 -15.75 13.34
N GLN A 480 47.23 -15.66 13.72
CA GLN A 480 48.17 -16.76 13.54
C GLN A 480 47.74 -18.04 14.25
N PHE A 481 47.11 -17.94 15.41
CA PHE A 481 46.63 -19.09 16.17
C PHE A 481 45.45 -19.84 15.50
N MET A 482 44.77 -19.22 14.51
CA MET A 482 43.71 -19.86 13.74
C MET A 482 44.20 -20.62 12.50
N MET A 483 45.45 -20.41 12.08
CA MET A 483 46.00 -21.07 10.88
C MET A 483 45.86 -22.59 10.90
N PRO A 484 46.07 -23.31 12.04
CA PRO A 484 45.94 -24.77 12.06
C PRO A 484 44.52 -25.30 11.78
N ILE A 485 43.51 -24.49 11.93
CA ILE A 485 42.09 -24.86 11.74
C ILE A 485 41.43 -24.08 10.62
N ALA A 486 42.18 -23.34 9.81
CA ALA A 486 41.66 -22.49 8.74
C ALA A 486 40.89 -23.27 7.67
N ASP A 487 41.22 -24.53 7.42
CA ASP A 487 40.53 -25.41 6.48
C ASP A 487 39.11 -25.81 6.97
N VAL A 488 38.89 -25.78 8.30
CA VAL A 488 37.60 -26.12 8.93
C VAL A 488 36.77 -24.87 9.21
N VAL A 489 37.45 -23.82 9.71
CA VAL A 489 36.82 -22.55 10.07
C VAL A 489 37.31 -21.46 9.12
N SER A 490 36.65 -21.33 7.98
CA SER A 490 37.04 -20.39 6.92
C SER A 490 36.76 -18.92 7.25
N ASN A 491 35.78 -18.63 8.10
CA ASN A 491 35.40 -17.27 8.48
C ASN A 491 34.82 -17.21 9.90
N LEU A 492 35.59 -16.58 10.81
CA LEU A 492 35.13 -16.26 12.17
C LEU A 492 35.41 -14.78 12.44
N LYS A 493 34.35 -13.98 12.55
CA LYS A 493 34.40 -12.54 12.79
C LYS A 493 33.52 -12.16 13.98
N LEU A 494 34.09 -11.46 14.94
CA LEU A 494 33.35 -10.82 16.03
C LEU A 494 33.13 -9.36 15.67
N ARG A 495 31.88 -8.85 15.88
CA ARG A 495 31.54 -7.45 15.65
C ARG A 495 30.69 -6.91 16.80
N ALA A 496 31.01 -5.68 17.20
CA ALA A 496 30.19 -4.89 18.11
C ALA A 496 29.94 -3.53 17.51
N SER A 497 28.71 -3.00 17.68
CA SER A 497 28.34 -1.68 17.18
C SER A 497 27.44 -0.94 18.15
N TYR A 498 27.61 0.38 18.19
CA TYR A 498 26.76 1.30 18.94
C TYR A 498 26.48 2.53 18.09
N GLY A 499 25.26 3.08 18.16
CA GLY A 499 24.92 4.28 17.44
C GLY A 499 23.62 4.93 17.91
N LEU A 500 23.52 6.23 17.66
CA LEU A 500 22.33 7.01 17.87
C LEU A 500 21.66 7.21 16.51
N LEU A 501 20.35 6.93 16.45
CA LEU A 501 19.54 7.11 15.26
C LEU A 501 18.44 8.13 15.57
N GLY A 502 18.14 9.01 14.60
CA GLY A 502 17.00 9.90 14.67
C GLY A 502 15.74 9.24 14.12
N ASN A 503 14.58 9.75 14.51
CA ASN A 503 13.30 9.43 13.90
C ASN A 503 12.50 10.71 13.67
N GLN A 504 12.30 11.10 12.40
CA GLN A 504 11.42 12.21 12.03
C GLN A 504 10.05 11.75 11.51
N ALA A 505 9.87 10.46 11.26
CA ALA A 505 8.65 9.93 10.64
C ALA A 505 7.42 10.09 11.55
N GLY A 506 7.63 10.01 12.89
CA GLY A 506 6.58 10.22 13.88
C GLY A 506 6.19 11.69 14.10
N ALA A 507 6.96 12.66 13.58
CA ALA A 507 6.63 14.06 13.70
C ALA A 507 5.66 14.48 12.59
N ALA A 508 4.46 14.90 12.94
CA ALA A 508 3.53 15.49 11.98
C ALA A 508 4.10 16.78 11.40
N LEU A 509 3.63 17.17 10.22
CA LEU A 509 4.06 18.41 9.58
C LEU A 509 3.51 19.62 10.35
N TYR A 510 4.32 20.67 10.48
CA TYR A 510 3.92 21.95 11.07
C TYR A 510 3.45 21.87 12.53
N THR A 511 3.86 20.86 13.31
CA THR A 511 3.50 20.72 14.74
C THR A 511 3.90 21.90 15.61
N PHE A 512 4.88 22.70 15.15
CA PHE A 512 5.34 23.93 15.79
C PHE A 512 4.48 25.16 15.48
N ALA A 513 3.53 25.06 14.55
CA ALA A 513 2.61 26.14 14.21
C ALA A 513 1.35 26.02 15.08
N ALA A 514 1.00 27.08 15.80
CA ALA A 514 -0.29 27.15 16.47
C ALA A 514 -1.40 27.16 15.40
N THR A 515 -2.27 26.18 15.41
CA THR A 515 -3.43 26.09 14.52
C THR A 515 -4.71 26.38 15.28
N MET A 516 -5.62 27.09 14.62
CA MET A 516 -6.97 27.32 15.11
C MET A 516 -7.92 26.46 14.27
N ASP A 517 -8.69 25.60 14.92
CA ASP A 517 -9.73 24.83 14.23
C ASP A 517 -10.99 25.70 14.15
N LEU A 518 -11.42 25.98 12.94
CA LEU A 518 -12.62 26.79 12.68
C LEU A 518 -13.88 25.93 12.55
N ASN A 519 -13.75 24.60 12.70
CA ASN A 519 -14.87 23.66 12.60
C ASN A 519 -15.54 23.42 13.95
N ASP A 520 -16.85 23.37 13.92
CA ASP A 520 -17.84 23.53 15.00
C ASP A 520 -17.90 22.40 16.06
N LYS A 521 -16.91 21.53 16.22
CA LYS A 521 -17.10 20.32 17.03
C LYS A 521 -16.45 20.29 18.42
N LEU A 522 -15.66 21.29 18.80
CA LEU A 522 -14.94 21.27 20.07
C LEU A 522 -14.96 22.64 20.77
N GLY A 523 -15.87 22.81 21.73
CA GLY A 523 -15.81 23.83 22.77
C GLY A 523 -15.90 25.27 22.29
N ASN A 524 -17.10 25.77 22.15
CA ASN A 524 -17.37 27.15 21.75
C ASN A 524 -17.16 28.10 22.93
N TYR A 525 -16.22 29.02 22.82
CA TYR A 525 -16.32 30.27 23.61
C TYR A 525 -17.34 31.17 22.95
N ILE A 526 -18.42 31.46 23.67
CA ILE A 526 -19.45 32.40 23.22
C ILE A 526 -19.12 33.75 23.89
N PHE A 527 -18.87 34.79 23.08
CA PHE A 527 -18.80 36.14 23.58
C PHE A 527 -20.19 36.65 23.96
N SER A 528 -20.26 37.63 24.84
CA SER A 528 -21.53 38.25 25.25
C SER A 528 -22.33 38.88 24.11
N ASP A 529 -21.72 39.05 22.95
CA ASP A 529 -22.33 39.55 21.70
C ASP A 529 -22.79 38.44 20.75
N GLY A 530 -22.76 37.15 21.16
CA GLY A 530 -23.18 36.00 20.38
C GLY A 530 -22.17 35.49 19.36
N ARG A 531 -20.97 36.06 19.29
CA ARG A 531 -19.90 35.56 18.43
C ARG A 531 -19.20 34.34 19.05
N HIS A 532 -18.91 33.34 18.21
CA HIS A 532 -18.22 32.12 18.60
C HIS A 532 -16.76 32.18 18.17
N ILE A 533 -15.84 31.85 19.08
CA ILE A 533 -14.45 31.56 18.73
C ILE A 533 -14.19 30.07 18.99
N PHE A 534 -13.74 29.41 17.94
CA PHE A 534 -13.33 28.01 17.99
C PHE A 534 -11.82 27.95 18.24
N THR A 535 -11.43 27.48 19.42
CA THR A 535 -10.01 27.30 19.75
C THR A 535 -9.69 25.82 19.85
N LYS A 536 -8.73 25.36 19.05
CA LYS A 536 -8.03 24.11 19.31
C LYS A 536 -6.86 24.44 20.23
N ALA A 537 -6.73 23.70 21.32
CA ALA A 537 -5.53 23.82 22.14
C ALA A 537 -4.29 23.64 21.25
N PRO A 538 -3.28 24.52 21.34
CA PRO A 538 -2.04 24.32 20.61
C PRO A 538 -1.49 22.95 20.99
N ALA A 539 -1.07 22.16 20.01
CA ALA A 539 -0.34 20.94 20.28
C ALA A 539 0.92 21.34 21.08
N VAL A 540 0.99 20.89 22.32
CA VAL A 540 2.21 21.06 23.12
C VAL A 540 3.23 20.10 22.51
N VAL A 541 4.29 20.65 21.96
CA VAL A 541 5.44 19.92 21.42
C VAL A 541 6.39 19.56 22.57
#